data_ff2f1e4ff6e29fbe1d589d0ec6070357
#
_entry.id   ff2f1e4ff6e29fbe1d589d0ec6070357
#
_cell.length_a   1.000
_cell.length_b   1.000
_cell.length_c   1.000
_cell.angle_alpha   90.00
_cell.angle_beta   90.00
_cell.angle_gamma   90.00
#
_symmetry.space_group_name_H-M   'P 1'
#
loop_
_entity.id
_entity.type
_entity.pdbx_description
1 polymer ?
#
loop_
_entity_poly.entity_id
_entity_poly.type
_entity_poly.pdbx_seq_one_letter_code
_entity_poly.pdbx_strand_id
1 'polypeptide(L)'
;MSLLTRRARLNIVAPLFLLLTTAAFGGNLPKPPSTAVNDITTTELRKHLSFLASTELGGRYTLSPSLPIAARYLATRLQAWGYRPGGDNSTYLQHFDLVSSKPKPDECSLTISANGKSADYKFGDFFSQDAKDGSANGQLVFLGYGISAPSQHHDDYAGIDVKGKIVLILGDGAPKDVDPSRLTDDEHSEGAARAHGAAGFMTLPGHRYLRFMRNPQFTELAARRGSVRLEKTVEGKLPTIVLGPDVAEKLLPEFGLNYQELLDQSSKGDTVTPKVLDATVKYQVAVDATKATSQNVVGILEGSDPKLKSEYVTFSAHYDHLETRDGRIYPGADDDGSGTSAVLTIAHALAGAHPKRSVMIIFHAGEELGLLGSRYNTDFAPAVPLNDIVADLNIDMIGRSKPAGDTDDKDKNLTDANTVYLVGADRISKELNRISEQTNQEFEKLKLNYLYNDPRNEERIYYRSDHWNYAKHGIPIIFYFDGTHVDYHQPTDTIDKIDFQKMEKITRLVLETGWRLANMDHRLALDKQ
;
A
#
# COMPACT_ATOMS: atom_id res chain seq x y z
N MET A 1 78.82 -12.69 48.01
CA MET A 1 77.60 -12.24 48.68
C MET A 1 77.17 -10.95 48.06
N SER A 2 76.23 -10.93 47.15
CA SER A 2 75.72 -9.73 46.47
C SER A 2 74.24 -9.88 46.33
N LEU A 3 73.47 -9.01 46.98
CA LEU A 3 72.00 -8.94 46.94
C LEU A 3 71.58 -8.09 45.74
N LEU A 4 70.88 -8.76 44.81
CA LEU A 4 70.20 -8.10 43.64
C LEU A 4 68.83 -7.67 44.06
N THR A 5 68.57 -6.38 44.14
CA THR A 5 67.25 -5.77 44.31
C THR A 5 66.57 -5.67 42.97
N ARG A 6 65.44 -6.39 42.80
CA ARG A 6 64.50 -6.25 41.65
C ARG A 6 63.59 -5.05 41.91
N ARG A 7 63.66 -4.02 41.06
CA ARG A 7 62.67 -2.94 40.98
C ARG A 7 61.44 -3.44 40.13
N ALA A 8 60.29 -3.52 40.75
CA ALA A 8 59.02 -3.72 40.05
C ALA A 8 58.60 -2.40 39.38
N ARG A 9 58.39 -2.43 38.06
CA ARG A 9 57.78 -1.32 37.34
C ARG A 9 56.24 -1.49 37.42
N LEU A 10 55.59 -0.55 38.07
CA LEU A 10 54.13 -0.43 38.13
C LEU A 10 53.65 0.25 36.80
N ASN A 11 53.04 -0.52 35.92
CA ASN A 11 52.34 0.02 34.74
C ASN A 11 50.96 0.52 35.17
N ILE A 12 50.84 1.84 35.26
CA ILE A 12 49.53 2.50 35.44
C ILE A 12 48.85 2.53 34.07
N VAL A 13 47.86 1.66 33.89
CA VAL A 13 46.92 1.74 32.77
C VAL A 13 45.84 2.74 33.15
N ALA A 14 45.87 3.92 32.55
CA ALA A 14 44.79 4.89 32.67
C ALA A 14 43.58 4.41 31.84
N PRO A 15 42.38 4.37 32.38
CA PRO A 15 41.22 4.08 31.59
C PRO A 15 40.89 5.28 30.70
N LEU A 16 40.96 5.06 29.39
CA LEU A 16 40.46 6.01 28.39
C LEU A 16 38.93 6.02 28.47
N PHE A 17 38.36 6.98 29.18
CA PHE A 17 36.94 7.25 29.13
C PHE A 17 36.60 7.79 27.73
N LEU A 18 36.05 6.93 26.87
CA LEU A 18 35.41 7.32 25.61
C LEU A 18 34.13 8.06 25.99
N LEU A 19 34.17 9.39 26.02
CA LEU A 19 32.95 10.20 26.07
C LEU A 19 32.21 9.99 24.76
N LEU A 20 31.24 9.07 24.78
CA LEU A 20 30.16 9.05 23.82
C LEU A 20 29.36 10.35 24.00
N THR A 21 29.67 11.36 23.20
CA THR A 21 28.78 12.50 23.02
C THR A 21 27.52 11.98 22.32
N THR A 22 26.52 11.63 23.09
CA THR A 22 25.14 11.61 22.60
C THR A 22 24.85 13.04 22.18
N ALA A 23 24.90 13.30 20.88
CA ALA A 23 24.37 14.55 20.34
C ALA A 23 22.88 14.58 20.73
N ALA A 24 22.58 15.34 21.78
CA ALA A 24 21.23 15.67 22.14
C ALA A 24 20.69 16.56 21.01
N PHE A 25 19.98 15.95 20.04
CA PHE A 25 19.13 16.67 19.10
C PHE A 25 17.92 17.23 19.86
N GLY A 26 18.17 18.15 20.78
CA GLY A 26 17.18 18.86 21.59
C GLY A 26 16.89 20.26 21.05
N GLY A 27 16.84 20.42 19.75
CA GLY A 27 16.31 21.65 19.15
C GLY A 27 14.79 21.70 19.34
N ASN A 28 14.25 22.85 19.79
CA ASN A 28 12.80 23.07 19.78
C ASN A 28 12.29 22.90 18.34
N LEU A 29 11.50 21.85 18.08
CA LEU A 29 10.85 21.66 16.79
C LEU A 29 9.90 22.83 16.50
N PRO A 30 9.84 23.33 15.25
CA PRO A 30 8.96 24.45 14.87
C PRO A 30 7.51 24.13 15.21
N LYS A 31 6.82 25.05 15.90
CA LYS A 31 5.41 24.92 16.21
C LYS A 31 4.56 25.46 15.06
N PRO A 32 3.44 24.83 14.73
CA PRO A 32 2.52 25.38 13.75
C PRO A 32 1.89 26.69 14.27
N PRO A 33 1.46 27.60 13.36
CA PRO A 33 0.66 28.74 13.73
C PRO A 33 -0.62 28.28 14.45
N SER A 34 -0.97 28.90 15.57
CA SER A 34 -2.20 28.54 16.29
C SER A 34 -3.46 28.74 15.44
N THR A 35 -3.45 29.70 14.51
CA THR A 35 -4.53 29.88 13.53
C THR A 35 -4.74 28.64 12.69
N ALA A 36 -3.67 28.05 12.13
CA ALA A 36 -3.76 26.84 11.32
C ALA A 36 -4.33 25.65 12.13
N VAL A 37 -3.88 25.46 13.36
CA VAL A 37 -4.43 24.40 14.24
C VAL A 37 -5.89 24.64 14.56
N ASN A 38 -6.28 25.88 14.85
CA ASN A 38 -7.66 26.27 15.19
C ASN A 38 -8.62 26.16 14.01
N ASP A 39 -8.15 26.22 12.78
CA ASP A 39 -8.96 26.02 11.57
C ASP A 39 -9.37 24.55 11.38
N ILE A 40 -8.68 23.62 12.04
CA ILE A 40 -9.09 22.19 12.06
C ILE A 40 -10.16 22.01 13.12
N THR A 41 -11.40 21.87 12.67
CA THR A 41 -12.58 21.74 13.52
C THR A 41 -13.48 20.61 13.04
N THR A 42 -14.26 20.03 13.97
CA THR A 42 -15.30 19.05 13.62
C THR A 42 -16.30 19.59 12.59
N THR A 43 -16.55 20.89 12.61
CA THR A 43 -17.47 21.55 11.66
C THR A 43 -16.91 21.57 10.24
N GLU A 44 -15.63 21.91 10.08
CA GLU A 44 -15.00 21.94 8.75
C GLU A 44 -14.83 20.52 8.18
N LEU A 45 -14.41 19.58 9.00
CA LEU A 45 -14.33 18.16 8.63
C LEU A 45 -15.70 17.61 8.19
N ARG A 46 -16.74 17.87 8.96
CA ARG A 46 -18.12 17.43 8.64
C ARG A 46 -18.61 18.05 7.33
N LYS A 47 -18.31 19.31 7.07
CA LYS A 47 -18.70 20.02 5.85
C LYS A 47 -18.15 19.32 4.60
N HIS A 48 -16.88 18.95 4.61
CA HIS A 48 -16.26 18.24 3.48
C HIS A 48 -16.78 16.81 3.35
N LEU A 49 -16.87 16.10 4.45
CA LEU A 49 -17.35 14.71 4.47
C LEU A 49 -18.83 14.60 4.05
N SER A 50 -19.67 15.56 4.43
CA SER A 50 -21.08 15.59 4.02
C SER A 50 -21.26 15.66 2.49
N PHE A 51 -20.34 16.30 1.79
CA PHE A 51 -20.33 16.28 0.33
C PHE A 51 -19.76 14.96 -0.21
N LEU A 52 -18.60 14.52 0.29
CA LEU A 52 -17.90 13.37 -0.23
C LEU A 52 -18.68 12.05 -0.01
N ALA A 53 -19.31 11.89 1.14
CA ALA A 53 -20.13 10.72 1.46
C ALA A 53 -21.61 10.88 1.06
N SER A 54 -21.94 11.88 0.23
CA SER A 54 -23.32 12.10 -0.19
C SER A 54 -23.80 11.01 -1.15
N THR A 55 -25.12 10.75 -1.11
CA THR A 55 -25.77 9.76 -1.99
C THR A 55 -25.67 10.13 -3.47
N GLU A 56 -25.58 11.42 -3.79
CA GLU A 56 -25.44 11.96 -5.13
C GLU A 56 -24.12 11.54 -5.80
N LEU A 57 -23.08 11.28 -5.03
CA LEU A 57 -21.81 10.77 -5.55
C LEU A 57 -21.79 9.25 -5.76
N GLY A 58 -22.83 8.52 -5.32
CA GLY A 58 -23.00 7.09 -5.63
C GLY A 58 -21.82 6.20 -5.22
N GLY A 59 -21.05 6.58 -4.18
CA GLY A 59 -19.89 5.85 -3.71
C GLY A 59 -18.54 6.30 -4.32
N ARG A 60 -18.50 7.23 -5.25
CA ARG A 60 -17.23 7.77 -5.84
C ARG A 60 -16.35 6.71 -6.51
N TYR A 61 -16.97 5.65 -7.05
CA TYR A 61 -16.20 4.59 -7.71
C TYR A 61 -15.29 5.15 -8.81
N THR A 62 -14.07 4.64 -8.88
CA THR A 62 -12.98 5.14 -9.76
C THR A 62 -13.39 5.34 -11.22
N LEU A 63 -14.27 4.49 -11.75
CA LEU A 63 -14.75 4.55 -13.13
C LEU A 63 -16.18 5.12 -13.25
N SER A 64 -16.75 5.67 -12.16
CA SER A 64 -18.10 6.25 -12.17
C SER A 64 -18.10 7.69 -12.71
N PRO A 65 -19.23 8.14 -13.30
CA PRO A 65 -19.38 9.53 -13.71
C PRO A 65 -19.32 10.53 -12.55
N SER A 66 -19.50 10.09 -11.31
CA SER A 66 -19.45 10.97 -10.12
C SER A 66 -18.04 11.23 -9.61
N LEU A 67 -17.06 10.39 -9.90
CA LEU A 67 -15.68 10.62 -9.48
C LEU A 67 -15.12 11.98 -9.99
N PRO A 68 -15.28 12.36 -11.28
CA PRO A 68 -14.88 13.69 -11.76
C PRO A 68 -15.57 14.85 -11.04
N ILE A 69 -16.76 14.64 -10.46
CA ILE A 69 -17.46 15.67 -9.67
C ILE A 69 -16.74 15.87 -8.33
N ALA A 70 -16.39 14.77 -7.65
CA ALA A 70 -15.56 14.81 -6.44
C ALA A 70 -14.19 15.44 -6.71
N ALA A 71 -13.51 15.04 -7.80
CA ALA A 71 -12.23 15.61 -8.21
C ALA A 71 -12.32 17.13 -8.43
N ARG A 72 -13.36 17.61 -9.10
CA ARG A 72 -13.60 19.03 -9.33
C ARG A 72 -13.84 19.78 -8.01
N TYR A 73 -14.58 19.18 -7.09
CA TYR A 73 -14.78 19.74 -5.76
C TYR A 73 -13.44 19.97 -5.06
N LEU A 74 -12.59 18.96 -4.99
CA LEU A 74 -11.26 19.04 -4.37
C LEU A 74 -10.38 20.10 -5.06
N ALA A 75 -10.31 20.06 -6.39
CA ALA A 75 -9.52 20.99 -7.19
C ALA A 75 -9.95 22.46 -6.98
N THR A 76 -11.26 22.72 -6.95
CA THR A 76 -11.78 24.09 -6.75
C THR A 76 -11.52 24.61 -5.34
N ARG A 77 -11.46 23.74 -4.31
CA ARG A 77 -11.05 24.12 -2.97
C ARG A 77 -9.58 24.51 -2.92
N LEU A 78 -8.69 23.66 -3.47
CA LEU A 78 -7.27 23.97 -3.56
C LEU A 78 -7.01 25.28 -4.31
N GLN A 79 -7.71 25.50 -5.43
CA GLN A 79 -7.63 26.75 -6.19
C GLN A 79 -8.05 27.95 -5.36
N ALA A 80 -9.18 27.86 -4.65
CA ALA A 80 -9.71 28.95 -3.82
C ALA A 80 -8.76 29.34 -2.68
N TRP A 81 -7.96 28.40 -2.19
CA TRP A 81 -6.97 28.59 -1.13
C TRP A 81 -5.57 28.95 -1.66
N GLY A 82 -5.42 29.21 -2.97
CA GLY A 82 -4.18 29.69 -3.58
C GLY A 82 -3.10 28.62 -3.80
N TYR A 83 -3.44 27.34 -3.76
CA TYR A 83 -2.53 26.29 -4.18
C TYR A 83 -2.24 26.39 -5.67
N ARG A 84 -1.00 26.13 -6.06
CA ARG A 84 -0.61 26.01 -7.47
C ARG A 84 -1.04 24.64 -8.00
N PRO A 85 -1.52 24.56 -9.27
CA PRO A 85 -1.78 23.29 -9.93
C PRO A 85 -0.54 22.39 -9.95
N GLY A 86 -0.71 21.10 -9.61
CA GLY A 86 0.33 20.08 -9.64
C GLY A 86 0.06 18.97 -10.67
N GLY A 87 -1.06 19.02 -11.38
CA GLY A 87 -1.43 18.03 -12.39
C GLY A 87 -1.03 18.38 -13.81
N ASP A 88 -1.63 17.70 -14.78
CA ASP A 88 -1.30 17.82 -16.20
C ASP A 88 -1.63 19.20 -16.76
N ASN A 89 -0.80 19.69 -17.67
CA ASN A 89 -1.04 20.92 -18.41
C ASN A 89 -1.40 22.13 -17.52
N SER A 90 -0.77 22.23 -16.35
CA SER A 90 -1.03 23.27 -15.35
C SER A 90 -2.47 23.26 -14.82
N THR A 91 -3.10 22.10 -14.72
CA THR A 91 -4.36 21.85 -14.01
C THR A 91 -4.09 21.18 -12.67
N TYR A 92 -5.16 20.98 -11.87
CA TYR A 92 -5.07 20.21 -10.63
C TYR A 92 -5.25 18.70 -10.85
N LEU A 93 -5.56 18.28 -12.08
CA LEU A 93 -5.86 16.89 -12.41
C LEU A 93 -4.65 16.23 -13.06
N GLN A 94 -4.22 15.12 -12.50
CA GLN A 94 -3.21 14.21 -13.06
C GLN A 94 -3.93 13.00 -13.60
N HIS A 95 -4.13 12.93 -14.92
CA HIS A 95 -4.88 11.85 -15.57
C HIS A 95 -4.00 10.62 -15.77
N PHE A 96 -4.63 9.45 -15.70
CA PHE A 96 -4.00 8.18 -16.02
C PHE A 96 -4.98 7.23 -16.70
N ASP A 97 -4.43 6.47 -17.66
CA ASP A 97 -5.21 5.55 -18.46
C ASP A 97 -5.28 4.18 -17.81
N LEU A 98 -6.47 3.60 -17.89
CA LEU A 98 -6.84 2.33 -17.30
C LEU A 98 -7.36 1.37 -18.38
N VAL A 99 -7.15 0.08 -18.14
CA VAL A 99 -7.82 -0.99 -18.86
C VAL A 99 -8.71 -1.72 -17.85
N SER A 100 -10.01 -1.67 -18.09
CA SER A 100 -11.01 -2.50 -17.39
C SER A 100 -11.25 -3.74 -18.23
N SER A 101 -11.09 -4.92 -17.67
CA SER A 101 -11.26 -6.19 -18.37
C SER A 101 -12.18 -7.13 -17.61
N LYS A 102 -12.95 -7.94 -18.35
CA LYS A 102 -13.75 -9.04 -17.81
C LYS A 102 -13.35 -10.32 -18.50
N PRO A 103 -13.17 -11.43 -17.78
CA PRO A 103 -12.90 -12.71 -18.44
C PRO A 103 -14.08 -13.13 -19.31
N LYS A 104 -13.77 -13.84 -20.39
CA LYS A 104 -14.74 -14.57 -21.22
C LYS A 104 -14.62 -16.06 -20.88
N PRO A 105 -15.37 -16.56 -19.91
CA PRO A 105 -15.20 -17.91 -19.36
C PRO A 105 -15.19 -19.02 -20.41
N ASP A 106 -16.08 -18.93 -21.42
CA ASP A 106 -16.23 -19.95 -22.47
C ASP A 106 -15.06 -19.96 -23.49
N GLU A 107 -14.27 -18.88 -23.56
CA GLU A 107 -13.10 -18.76 -24.42
C GLU A 107 -11.78 -19.01 -23.65
N CYS A 108 -11.85 -19.21 -22.32
CA CYS A 108 -10.71 -19.55 -21.48
C CYS A 108 -10.55 -21.09 -21.40
N SER A 109 -9.31 -21.57 -21.46
CA SER A 109 -9.02 -23.01 -21.38
C SER A 109 -7.70 -23.28 -20.67
N LEU A 110 -7.63 -24.43 -20.00
CA LEU A 110 -6.41 -24.94 -19.38
C LEU A 110 -6.31 -26.46 -19.62
N THR A 111 -5.21 -26.91 -20.18
CA THR A 111 -4.89 -28.34 -20.31
C THR A 111 -3.59 -28.60 -19.56
N ILE A 112 -3.58 -29.61 -18.69
CA ILE A 112 -2.39 -30.09 -17.98
C ILE A 112 -2.13 -31.53 -18.40
N SER A 113 -0.93 -31.82 -18.86
CA SER A 113 -0.49 -33.15 -19.25
C SER A 113 0.63 -33.61 -18.33
N ALA A 114 0.42 -34.70 -17.62
CA ALA A 114 1.37 -35.30 -16.68
C ALA A 114 1.25 -36.83 -16.71
N ASN A 115 2.33 -37.55 -16.51
CA ASN A 115 2.35 -39.02 -16.42
C ASN A 115 1.67 -39.72 -17.62
N GLY A 116 1.79 -39.11 -18.83
CA GLY A 116 1.17 -39.65 -20.05
C GLY A 116 -0.35 -39.45 -20.17
N LYS A 117 -0.96 -38.69 -19.25
CA LYS A 117 -2.38 -38.34 -19.26
C LYS A 117 -2.56 -36.83 -19.41
N SER A 118 -3.63 -36.44 -20.07
CA SER A 118 -4.03 -35.03 -20.19
C SER A 118 -5.39 -34.82 -19.55
N ALA A 119 -5.53 -33.70 -18.86
CA ALA A 119 -6.79 -33.25 -18.27
C ALA A 119 -7.09 -31.82 -18.71
N ASP A 120 -8.34 -31.60 -19.11
CA ASP A 120 -8.84 -30.28 -19.50
C ASP A 120 -9.65 -29.69 -18.34
N TYR A 121 -9.46 -28.40 -18.12
CA TYR A 121 -10.08 -27.60 -17.08
C TYR A 121 -10.76 -26.38 -17.70
N LYS A 122 -11.88 -25.97 -17.12
CA LYS A 122 -12.65 -24.80 -17.54
C LYS A 122 -12.50 -23.65 -16.54
N PHE A 123 -12.92 -22.47 -16.93
CA PHE A 123 -13.01 -21.34 -16.01
C PHE A 123 -13.88 -21.71 -14.79
N GLY A 124 -13.38 -21.44 -13.59
CA GLY A 124 -13.90 -21.95 -12.33
C GLY A 124 -12.97 -22.98 -11.69
N ASP A 125 -12.35 -23.85 -12.49
CA ASP A 125 -11.23 -24.70 -12.09
C ASP A 125 -9.91 -23.91 -12.03
N PHE A 126 -9.84 -22.83 -12.77
CA PHE A 126 -8.80 -21.79 -12.72
C PHE A 126 -9.42 -20.41 -12.97
N PHE A 127 -8.69 -19.35 -12.63
CA PHE A 127 -9.12 -17.96 -12.77
C PHE A 127 -8.02 -17.13 -13.40
N SER A 128 -8.37 -16.02 -14.05
CA SER A 128 -7.43 -15.01 -14.52
C SER A 128 -7.90 -13.62 -14.17
N GLN A 129 -6.95 -12.73 -13.93
CA GLN A 129 -7.15 -11.30 -13.74
C GLN A 129 -6.38 -10.49 -14.78
N ASP A 130 -6.05 -11.10 -15.92
CA ASP A 130 -5.35 -10.43 -17.00
C ASP A 130 -6.21 -9.34 -17.63
N ALA A 131 -5.52 -8.30 -18.13
CA ALA A 131 -6.18 -7.16 -18.77
C ALA A 131 -6.14 -7.24 -20.30
N LYS A 132 -5.62 -8.32 -20.84
CA LYS A 132 -5.57 -8.63 -22.29
C LYS A 132 -5.62 -10.13 -22.53
N ASP A 133 -5.98 -10.52 -23.75
CA ASP A 133 -5.88 -11.90 -24.20
C ASP A 133 -4.44 -12.40 -24.10
N GLY A 134 -4.28 -13.67 -23.76
CA GLY A 134 -2.97 -14.29 -23.67
C GLY A 134 -3.01 -15.80 -23.72
N SER A 135 -1.91 -16.42 -24.13
CA SER A 135 -1.77 -17.87 -24.10
C SER A 135 -0.35 -18.27 -23.74
N ALA A 136 -0.20 -19.41 -23.09
CA ALA A 136 1.10 -19.98 -22.80
C ALA A 136 1.08 -21.50 -22.99
N ASN A 137 2.22 -22.05 -23.37
CA ASN A 137 2.44 -23.48 -23.50
C ASN A 137 3.89 -23.80 -23.14
N GLY A 138 4.12 -24.73 -22.22
CA GLY A 138 5.46 -25.11 -21.80
C GLY A 138 5.50 -26.12 -20.68
N GLN A 139 6.71 -26.56 -20.34
CA GLN A 139 6.97 -27.40 -19.17
C GLN A 139 6.66 -26.61 -17.89
N LEU A 140 6.07 -27.27 -16.90
CA LEU A 140 5.74 -26.68 -15.60
C LEU A 140 6.94 -26.73 -14.65
N VAL A 141 7.23 -25.59 -14.01
CA VAL A 141 8.28 -25.46 -13.01
C VAL A 141 7.70 -24.83 -11.75
N PHE A 142 7.76 -25.54 -10.65
CA PHE A 142 7.38 -24.99 -9.34
C PHE A 142 8.58 -24.29 -8.70
N LEU A 143 8.41 -23.02 -8.31
CA LEU A 143 9.48 -22.18 -7.78
C LEU A 143 9.21 -21.65 -6.35
N GLY A 144 8.50 -22.42 -5.53
CA GLY A 144 8.24 -22.00 -4.16
C GLY A 144 7.50 -20.66 -4.13
N TYR A 145 8.13 -19.60 -3.67
CA TYR A 145 7.53 -18.25 -3.64
C TYR A 145 7.78 -17.46 -4.93
N GLY A 146 8.69 -17.92 -5.80
CA GLY A 146 9.05 -17.22 -7.04
C GLY A 146 9.78 -15.90 -6.78
N ILE A 147 10.66 -15.87 -5.79
CA ILE A 147 11.46 -14.72 -5.40
C ILE A 147 12.87 -14.87 -5.96
N SER A 148 13.37 -13.82 -6.61
CA SER A 148 14.77 -13.67 -7.03
C SER A 148 15.31 -12.36 -6.46
N ALA A 149 15.80 -12.37 -5.23
CA ALA A 149 16.31 -11.23 -4.48
C ALA A 149 17.74 -11.48 -3.96
N PRO A 150 18.76 -11.46 -4.83
CA PRO A 150 20.15 -11.71 -4.43
C PRO A 150 20.66 -10.73 -3.37
N SER A 151 20.13 -9.50 -3.33
CA SER A 151 20.45 -8.49 -2.31
C SER A 151 20.04 -8.95 -0.89
N GLN A 152 19.07 -9.85 -0.79
CA GLN A 152 18.58 -10.45 0.44
C GLN A 152 19.04 -11.92 0.58
N HIS A 153 20.01 -12.38 -0.22
CA HIS A 153 20.55 -13.75 -0.22
C HIS A 153 19.52 -14.84 -0.48
N HIS A 154 18.45 -14.51 -1.24
CA HIS A 154 17.41 -15.48 -1.61
C HIS A 154 17.17 -15.48 -3.13
N ASP A 155 17.13 -16.69 -3.73
CA ASP A 155 16.86 -16.84 -5.16
C ASP A 155 16.25 -18.23 -5.45
N ASP A 156 14.93 -18.28 -5.65
CA ASP A 156 14.20 -19.49 -6.02
C ASP A 156 14.51 -19.95 -7.46
N TYR A 157 15.13 -19.09 -8.26
CA TYR A 157 15.52 -19.39 -9.64
C TYR A 157 16.93 -19.97 -9.77
N ALA A 158 17.71 -19.98 -8.67
CA ALA A 158 19.10 -20.42 -8.68
C ALA A 158 19.26 -21.84 -9.24
N GLY A 159 19.97 -21.99 -10.36
CA GLY A 159 20.21 -23.28 -10.99
C GLY A 159 19.03 -23.89 -11.75
N ILE A 160 17.90 -23.17 -11.88
CA ILE A 160 16.72 -23.63 -12.61
C ILE A 160 16.48 -22.76 -13.84
N ASP A 161 16.55 -23.38 -15.02
CA ASP A 161 16.18 -22.70 -16.26
C ASP A 161 14.65 -22.69 -16.43
N VAL A 162 14.07 -21.49 -16.51
CA VAL A 162 12.62 -21.29 -16.74
C VAL A 162 12.32 -20.66 -18.10
N LYS A 163 13.33 -20.44 -18.93
CA LYS A 163 13.16 -19.80 -20.25
C LYS A 163 12.21 -20.61 -21.12
N GLY A 164 11.14 -19.96 -21.59
CA GLY A 164 10.09 -20.59 -22.39
C GLY A 164 9.21 -21.60 -21.64
N LYS A 165 9.33 -21.68 -20.32
CA LYS A 165 8.53 -22.58 -19.47
C LYS A 165 7.42 -21.82 -18.74
N ILE A 166 6.56 -22.55 -18.06
CA ILE A 166 5.49 -22.00 -17.21
C ILE A 166 5.93 -22.11 -15.77
N VAL A 167 5.98 -20.99 -15.09
CA VAL A 167 6.32 -20.90 -13.66
C VAL A 167 5.06 -21.03 -12.82
N LEU A 168 5.08 -21.90 -11.82
CA LEU A 168 4.07 -22.07 -10.79
C LEU A 168 4.65 -21.65 -9.44
N ILE A 169 3.96 -20.75 -8.72
CA ILE A 169 4.38 -20.33 -7.38
C ILE A 169 3.26 -20.49 -6.35
N LEU A 170 3.61 -20.43 -5.09
CA LEU A 170 2.68 -20.24 -3.98
C LEU A 170 2.38 -18.74 -3.83
N GLY A 171 1.11 -18.36 -3.89
CA GLY A 171 0.67 -16.97 -4.05
C GLY A 171 0.79 -16.07 -2.81
N ASP A 172 1.08 -16.64 -1.64
CA ASP A 172 1.24 -15.89 -0.39
C ASP A 172 2.56 -16.25 0.29
N GLY A 173 3.11 -15.28 1.04
CA GLY A 173 4.25 -15.49 1.91
C GLY A 173 5.60 -15.15 1.27
N ALA A 174 6.60 -15.25 2.10
CA ALA A 174 8.02 -15.18 1.76
C ALA A 174 8.80 -15.90 2.86
N PRO A 175 10.03 -16.36 2.60
CA PRO A 175 10.90 -16.87 3.64
C PRO A 175 11.11 -15.84 4.75
N LYS A 176 11.27 -16.28 5.97
CA LYS A 176 11.42 -15.40 7.16
C LYS A 176 12.64 -14.48 7.11
N ASP A 177 13.65 -14.84 6.34
CA ASP A 177 14.89 -14.07 6.11
C ASP A 177 14.78 -13.06 4.96
N VAL A 178 13.66 -13.06 4.23
CA VAL A 178 13.35 -12.08 3.18
C VAL A 178 12.38 -11.04 3.73
N ASP A 179 12.73 -9.78 3.59
CA ASP A 179 11.80 -8.66 3.84
C ASP A 179 11.01 -8.35 2.56
N PRO A 180 9.74 -8.74 2.47
CA PRO A 180 8.95 -8.55 1.25
C PRO A 180 8.68 -7.07 0.93
N SER A 181 8.85 -6.15 1.90
CA SER A 181 8.70 -4.71 1.67
C SER A 181 9.85 -4.10 0.86
N ARG A 182 10.92 -4.87 0.66
CA ARG A 182 12.12 -4.43 -0.08
C ARG A 182 12.26 -5.10 -1.44
N LEU A 183 11.29 -5.93 -1.84
CA LEU A 183 11.28 -6.57 -3.14
C LEU A 183 10.77 -5.61 -4.21
N THR A 184 11.51 -5.50 -5.30
CA THR A 184 11.05 -4.79 -6.50
C THR A 184 10.09 -5.66 -7.31
N ASP A 185 9.34 -5.06 -8.26
CA ASP A 185 8.41 -5.78 -9.13
C ASP A 185 9.10 -6.91 -9.92
N ASP A 186 10.38 -6.78 -10.27
CA ASP A 186 11.15 -7.77 -11.03
C ASP A 186 11.84 -8.83 -10.14
N GLU A 187 11.75 -8.70 -8.82
CA GLU A 187 12.34 -9.66 -7.87
C GLU A 187 11.33 -10.67 -7.32
N HIS A 188 10.04 -10.53 -7.61
CA HIS A 188 9.03 -11.46 -7.13
C HIS A 188 7.89 -11.71 -8.14
N SER A 189 7.12 -12.77 -7.89
CA SER A 189 5.89 -13.11 -8.64
C SER A 189 6.09 -13.15 -10.17
N GLU A 190 5.15 -12.60 -10.93
CA GLU A 190 5.18 -12.58 -12.39
C GLU A 190 6.38 -11.79 -12.95
N GLY A 191 6.77 -10.70 -12.27
CA GLY A 191 7.91 -9.89 -12.69
C GLY A 191 9.21 -10.67 -12.69
N ALA A 192 9.50 -11.43 -11.63
CA ALA A 192 10.67 -12.30 -11.58
C ALA A 192 10.62 -13.40 -12.66
N ALA A 193 9.46 -14.05 -12.84
CA ALA A 193 9.29 -15.06 -13.89
C ALA A 193 9.55 -14.48 -15.29
N ARG A 194 9.04 -13.29 -15.55
CA ARG A 194 9.25 -12.54 -16.82
C ARG A 194 10.72 -12.16 -17.00
N ALA A 195 11.38 -11.67 -15.96
CA ALA A 195 12.80 -11.30 -16.00
C ALA A 195 13.69 -12.51 -16.32
N HIS A 196 13.31 -13.71 -15.87
CA HIS A 196 13.99 -14.97 -16.18
C HIS A 196 13.51 -15.64 -17.49
N GLY A 197 12.63 -14.97 -18.27
CA GLY A 197 12.22 -15.42 -19.61
C GLY A 197 11.18 -16.53 -19.63
N ALA A 198 10.37 -16.69 -18.60
CA ALA A 198 9.23 -17.60 -18.59
C ALA A 198 8.23 -17.26 -19.72
N ALA A 199 7.47 -18.25 -20.19
CA ALA A 199 6.43 -18.07 -21.20
C ALA A 199 5.05 -17.82 -20.61
N GLY A 200 4.83 -18.21 -19.35
CA GLY A 200 3.58 -18.04 -18.64
C GLY A 200 3.76 -18.16 -17.14
N PHE A 201 2.73 -17.75 -16.41
CA PHE A 201 2.78 -17.68 -14.97
C PHE A 201 1.51 -18.25 -14.33
N MET A 202 1.68 -19.08 -13.31
CA MET A 202 0.61 -19.72 -12.58
C MET A 202 0.81 -19.54 -11.07
N THR A 203 -0.29 -19.41 -10.35
CA THR A 203 -0.26 -19.24 -8.90
C THR A 203 -1.14 -20.28 -8.21
N LEU A 204 -0.61 -20.90 -7.16
CA LEU A 204 -1.40 -21.62 -6.16
C LEU A 204 -1.99 -20.60 -5.18
N PRO A 205 -3.29 -20.64 -4.86
CA PRO A 205 -3.85 -19.71 -3.90
C PRO A 205 -3.21 -19.90 -2.51
N GLY A 206 -2.75 -18.82 -1.91
CA GLY A 206 -2.33 -18.81 -0.52
C GLY A 206 -3.51 -18.75 0.46
N HIS A 207 -3.25 -18.84 1.77
CA HIS A 207 -4.28 -18.87 2.83
C HIS A 207 -5.33 -17.77 2.72
N ARG A 208 -4.88 -16.55 2.43
CA ARG A 208 -5.76 -15.39 2.32
C ARG A 208 -6.75 -15.54 1.17
N TYR A 209 -6.26 -15.94 -0.01
CA TYR A 209 -7.08 -16.07 -1.20
C TYR A 209 -8.00 -17.27 -1.15
N LEU A 210 -7.57 -18.38 -0.54
CA LEU A 210 -8.38 -19.58 -0.31
C LEU A 210 -9.71 -19.30 0.39
N ARG A 211 -9.69 -18.39 1.39
CA ARG A 211 -10.91 -18.01 2.12
C ARG A 211 -11.98 -17.46 1.20
N PHE A 212 -11.58 -16.69 0.18
CA PHE A 212 -12.50 -16.15 -0.82
C PHE A 212 -12.90 -17.20 -1.86
N MET A 213 -11.93 -17.98 -2.36
CA MET A 213 -12.17 -18.97 -3.41
C MET A 213 -13.07 -20.13 -2.97
N ARG A 214 -13.08 -20.47 -1.67
CA ARG A 214 -14.00 -21.49 -1.11
C ARG A 214 -15.44 -21.01 -0.96
N ASN A 215 -15.71 -19.71 -1.19
CA ASN A 215 -17.09 -19.22 -1.25
C ASN A 215 -17.76 -19.76 -2.53
N PRO A 216 -18.92 -20.45 -2.45
CA PRO A 216 -19.61 -20.99 -3.63
C PRO A 216 -19.95 -19.95 -4.72
N GLN A 217 -20.10 -18.69 -4.32
CA GLN A 217 -20.38 -17.58 -5.24
C GLN A 217 -19.11 -16.99 -5.88
N PHE A 218 -17.92 -17.44 -5.46
CA PHE A 218 -16.67 -16.82 -5.92
C PHE A 218 -16.48 -16.93 -7.44
N THR A 219 -16.77 -18.08 -8.04
CA THR A 219 -16.63 -18.29 -9.50
C THR A 219 -17.51 -17.31 -10.29
N GLU A 220 -18.77 -17.16 -9.88
CA GLU A 220 -19.68 -16.21 -10.50
C GLU A 220 -19.20 -14.76 -10.31
N LEU A 221 -18.75 -14.45 -9.12
CA LEU A 221 -18.20 -13.13 -8.81
C LEU A 221 -16.93 -12.83 -9.60
N ALA A 222 -16.00 -13.78 -9.71
CA ALA A 222 -14.76 -13.66 -10.49
C ALA A 222 -15.04 -13.47 -11.98
N ALA A 223 -16.03 -14.17 -12.53
CA ALA A 223 -16.46 -14.02 -13.92
C ALA A 223 -17.11 -12.65 -14.21
N ARG A 224 -17.75 -12.04 -13.21
CA ARG A 224 -18.44 -10.75 -13.37
C ARG A 224 -17.57 -9.53 -13.07
N ARG A 225 -16.68 -9.64 -12.07
CA ARG A 225 -15.93 -8.48 -11.56
C ARG A 225 -14.86 -7.96 -12.51
N GLY A 226 -14.18 -8.86 -13.21
CA GLY A 226 -13.05 -8.47 -14.01
C GLY A 226 -11.89 -7.88 -13.19
N SER A 227 -11.01 -7.18 -13.87
CA SER A 227 -9.91 -6.43 -13.26
C SER A 227 -9.77 -5.04 -13.86
N VAL A 228 -9.18 -4.10 -13.10
CA VAL A 228 -8.78 -2.79 -13.62
C VAL A 228 -7.29 -2.64 -13.40
N ARG A 229 -6.57 -2.21 -14.43
CA ARG A 229 -5.11 -2.04 -14.41
C ARG A 229 -4.71 -0.71 -15.03
N LEU A 230 -3.60 -0.17 -14.62
CA LEU A 230 -2.96 0.92 -15.37
C LEU A 230 -2.58 0.41 -16.77
N GLU A 231 -2.96 1.12 -17.83
CA GLU A 231 -2.67 0.71 -19.21
C GLU A 231 -1.18 0.46 -19.41
N LYS A 232 -0.32 1.30 -18.84
CA LYS A 232 1.15 1.17 -18.88
C LYS A 232 1.68 -0.14 -18.28
N THR A 233 0.90 -0.81 -17.43
CA THR A 233 1.32 -2.08 -16.81
C THR A 233 0.78 -3.31 -17.52
N VAL A 234 -0.03 -3.15 -18.57
CA VAL A 234 -0.64 -4.28 -19.30
C VAL A 234 0.33 -4.90 -20.28
N GLU A 235 1.10 -4.05 -20.99
CA GLU A 235 2.05 -4.53 -21.98
C GLU A 235 3.25 -5.22 -21.32
N GLY A 236 3.78 -6.24 -21.98
CA GLY A 236 4.94 -7.01 -21.51
C GLY A 236 4.63 -8.04 -20.40
N LYS A 237 3.44 -8.03 -19.79
CA LYS A 237 3.05 -9.02 -18.79
C LYS A 237 2.88 -10.41 -19.40
N LEU A 238 3.28 -11.44 -18.64
CA LEU A 238 3.00 -12.82 -18.97
C LEU A 238 1.52 -13.12 -18.83
N PRO A 239 0.95 -14.01 -19.66
CA PRO A 239 -0.36 -14.57 -19.39
C PRO A 239 -0.35 -15.25 -18.01
N THR A 240 -1.36 -14.94 -17.19
CA THR A 240 -1.39 -15.35 -15.78
C THR A 240 -2.69 -16.04 -15.41
N ILE A 241 -2.58 -17.18 -14.73
CA ILE A 241 -3.74 -17.88 -14.15
C ILE A 241 -3.50 -18.24 -12.69
N VAL A 242 -4.60 -18.31 -11.93
CA VAL A 242 -4.63 -18.83 -10.56
C VAL A 242 -5.36 -20.16 -10.59
N LEU A 243 -4.74 -21.23 -10.11
CA LEU A 243 -5.39 -22.54 -10.02
C LEU A 243 -6.50 -22.52 -8.96
N GLY A 244 -7.60 -23.21 -9.25
CA GLY A 244 -8.61 -23.50 -8.24
C GLY A 244 -8.04 -24.43 -7.15
N PRO A 245 -8.50 -24.30 -5.88
CA PRO A 245 -8.01 -25.12 -4.79
C PRO A 245 -8.16 -26.61 -5.05
N ASP A 246 -9.32 -27.04 -5.59
CA ASP A 246 -9.62 -28.44 -5.89
C ASP A 246 -8.69 -29.02 -6.96
N VAL A 247 -8.26 -28.18 -7.93
CA VAL A 247 -7.29 -28.58 -8.95
C VAL A 247 -5.90 -28.70 -8.32
N ALA A 248 -5.51 -27.75 -7.49
CA ALA A 248 -4.23 -27.79 -6.78
C ALA A 248 -4.12 -29.04 -5.88
N GLU A 249 -5.15 -29.35 -5.10
CA GLU A 249 -5.22 -30.52 -4.20
C GLU A 249 -5.11 -31.85 -4.95
N LYS A 250 -5.64 -31.94 -6.18
CA LYS A 250 -5.58 -33.14 -7.03
C LYS A 250 -4.27 -33.27 -7.79
N LEU A 251 -3.73 -32.14 -8.26
CA LEU A 251 -2.57 -32.11 -9.16
C LEU A 251 -1.25 -32.29 -8.42
N LEU A 252 -1.05 -31.58 -7.31
CA LEU A 252 0.25 -31.53 -6.63
C LEU A 252 0.76 -32.88 -6.12
N PRO A 253 -0.09 -33.81 -5.59
CA PRO A 253 0.36 -35.15 -5.20
C PRO A 253 0.97 -35.96 -6.32
N GLU A 254 0.57 -35.75 -7.59
CA GLU A 254 1.18 -36.45 -8.74
C GLU A 254 2.67 -36.11 -8.91
N PHE A 255 3.11 -34.98 -8.35
CA PHE A 255 4.50 -34.52 -8.36
C PHE A 255 5.21 -34.68 -7.02
N GLY A 256 4.57 -35.38 -6.05
CA GLY A 256 5.11 -35.54 -4.69
C GLY A 256 5.13 -34.22 -3.90
N LEU A 257 4.21 -33.32 -4.19
CA LEU A 257 3.96 -32.09 -3.44
C LEU A 257 2.62 -32.20 -2.70
N ASN A 258 2.53 -31.61 -1.53
CA ASN A 258 1.29 -31.54 -0.74
C ASN A 258 0.89 -30.08 -0.54
N TYR A 259 -0.31 -29.73 -1.01
CA TYR A 259 -0.76 -28.35 -0.98
C TYR A 259 -0.91 -27.79 0.44
N GLN A 260 -1.45 -28.60 1.38
CA GLN A 260 -1.59 -28.17 2.78
C GLN A 260 -0.21 -27.97 3.45
N GLU A 261 0.75 -28.82 3.16
CA GLU A 261 2.12 -28.67 3.69
C GLU A 261 2.78 -27.39 3.15
N LEU A 262 2.58 -27.05 1.87
CA LEU A 262 3.07 -25.81 1.28
C LEU A 262 2.45 -24.58 1.96
N LEU A 263 1.15 -24.61 2.25
CA LEU A 263 0.47 -23.55 2.99
C LEU A 263 1.00 -23.42 4.42
N ASP A 264 1.23 -24.54 5.11
CA ASP A 264 1.77 -24.55 6.47
C ASP A 264 3.23 -24.01 6.51
N GLN A 265 4.04 -24.35 5.50
CA GLN A 265 5.40 -23.80 5.33
C GLN A 265 5.35 -22.28 5.10
N SER A 266 4.44 -21.84 4.24
CA SER A 266 4.24 -20.41 3.98
C SER A 266 3.88 -19.61 5.24
N SER A 267 2.96 -20.15 6.06
CA SER A 267 2.55 -19.51 7.32
C SER A 267 3.70 -19.37 8.32
N LYS A 268 4.68 -20.28 8.26
CA LYS A 268 5.86 -20.26 9.13
C LYS A 268 7.03 -19.46 8.56
N GLY A 269 6.92 -19.03 7.29
CA GLY A 269 8.03 -18.42 6.55
C GLY A 269 9.17 -19.39 6.29
N ASP A 270 8.86 -20.69 6.19
CA ASP A 270 9.86 -21.71 5.88
C ASP A 270 10.22 -21.65 4.38
N THR A 271 11.45 -22.04 4.05
CA THR A 271 11.88 -22.15 2.64
C THR A 271 11.14 -23.29 1.95
N VAL A 272 10.63 -23.02 0.76
CA VAL A 272 9.97 -24.00 -0.11
C VAL A 272 10.92 -24.38 -1.25
N THR A 273 11.19 -25.67 -1.41
CA THR A 273 12.17 -26.13 -2.40
C THR A 273 11.60 -26.09 -3.82
N PRO A 274 12.23 -25.37 -4.76
CA PRO A 274 11.86 -25.38 -6.17
C PRO A 274 12.01 -26.76 -6.82
N LYS A 275 11.17 -27.04 -7.84
CA LYS A 275 11.15 -28.34 -8.52
C LYS A 275 10.71 -28.21 -9.97
N VAL A 276 11.47 -28.80 -10.90
CA VAL A 276 11.00 -29.02 -12.28
C VAL A 276 10.04 -30.20 -12.27
N LEU A 277 8.83 -29.98 -12.80
CA LEU A 277 7.77 -30.98 -12.80
C LEU A 277 7.71 -31.72 -14.14
N ASP A 278 7.44 -33.03 -14.11
CA ASP A 278 7.21 -33.82 -15.33
C ASP A 278 5.77 -33.59 -15.83
N ALA A 279 5.51 -32.34 -16.21
CA ALA A 279 4.24 -31.89 -16.74
C ALA A 279 4.43 -30.82 -17.80
N THR A 280 3.51 -30.77 -18.75
CA THR A 280 3.33 -29.66 -19.68
C THR A 280 1.97 -29.01 -19.45
N VAL A 281 1.92 -27.71 -19.56
CA VAL A 281 0.71 -26.92 -19.39
C VAL A 281 0.49 -26.07 -20.63
N LYS A 282 -0.76 -26.05 -21.10
CA LYS A 282 -1.23 -25.14 -22.14
C LYS A 282 -2.48 -24.44 -21.62
N TYR A 283 -2.51 -23.12 -21.68
CA TYR A 283 -3.70 -22.35 -21.33
C TYR A 283 -3.90 -21.15 -22.24
N GLN A 284 -5.15 -20.72 -22.31
CA GLN A 284 -5.59 -19.51 -22.97
C GLN A 284 -6.46 -18.71 -22.02
N VAL A 285 -6.21 -17.42 -21.96
CA VAL A 285 -7.03 -16.41 -21.29
C VAL A 285 -7.62 -15.51 -22.35
N ALA A 286 -8.93 -15.32 -22.33
CA ALA A 286 -9.65 -14.39 -23.17
C ALA A 286 -10.44 -13.40 -22.31
N VAL A 287 -10.40 -12.13 -22.68
CA VAL A 287 -11.03 -11.04 -21.93
C VAL A 287 -11.82 -10.10 -22.86
N ASP A 288 -12.82 -9.45 -22.30
CA ASP A 288 -13.44 -8.27 -22.88
C ASP A 288 -12.83 -7.04 -22.18
N ALA A 289 -12.02 -6.29 -22.91
CA ALA A 289 -11.25 -5.20 -22.37
C ALA A 289 -11.71 -3.85 -22.92
N THR A 290 -11.90 -2.87 -22.04
CA THR A 290 -12.26 -1.49 -22.38
C THR A 290 -11.28 -0.51 -21.76
N LYS A 291 -10.97 0.57 -22.50
CA LYS A 291 -10.16 1.65 -22.00
C LYS A 291 -11.00 2.64 -21.19
N ALA A 292 -10.43 3.16 -20.13
CA ALA A 292 -10.99 4.20 -19.29
C ALA A 292 -9.89 5.14 -18.83
N THR A 293 -10.27 6.31 -18.33
CA THR A 293 -9.32 7.29 -17.76
C THR A 293 -9.84 7.68 -16.39
N SER A 294 -8.93 7.82 -15.43
CA SER A 294 -9.20 8.38 -14.12
C SER A 294 -8.18 9.48 -13.80
N GLN A 295 -8.23 10.09 -12.62
CA GLN A 295 -7.36 11.21 -12.28
C GLN A 295 -7.10 11.32 -10.78
N ASN A 296 -5.85 11.62 -10.40
CA ASN A 296 -5.52 12.18 -9.10
C ASN A 296 -5.81 13.69 -9.08
N VAL A 297 -5.94 14.27 -7.88
CA VAL A 297 -6.03 15.71 -7.69
C VAL A 297 -4.81 16.20 -6.94
N VAL A 298 -4.05 17.14 -7.51
CA VAL A 298 -2.76 17.59 -6.96
C VAL A 298 -2.71 19.10 -6.86
N GLY A 299 -2.42 19.58 -5.64
CA GLY A 299 -2.17 21.00 -5.37
C GLY A 299 -0.85 21.20 -4.63
N ILE A 300 -0.14 22.27 -4.95
CA ILE A 300 1.16 22.61 -4.37
C ILE A 300 1.10 23.97 -3.71
N LEU A 301 1.40 24.02 -2.41
CA LEU A 301 1.68 25.25 -1.68
C LEU A 301 3.18 25.49 -1.72
N GLU A 302 3.62 26.55 -2.38
CA GLU A 302 5.04 26.86 -2.54
C GLU A 302 5.66 27.27 -1.20
N GLY A 303 6.82 26.69 -0.89
CA GLY A 303 7.59 26.99 0.31
C GLY A 303 8.18 28.41 0.30
N SER A 304 8.32 28.98 1.47
CA SER A 304 8.82 30.37 1.67
C SER A 304 10.35 30.48 1.70
N ASP A 305 11.08 29.40 1.97
CA ASP A 305 12.55 29.42 2.05
C ASP A 305 13.17 29.14 0.66
N PRO A 306 13.99 30.04 0.10
CA PRO A 306 14.58 29.87 -1.23
C PRO A 306 15.42 28.61 -1.41
N LYS A 307 15.98 28.03 -0.31
CA LYS A 307 16.81 26.82 -0.36
C LYS A 307 15.97 25.55 -0.20
N LEU A 308 14.89 25.60 0.58
CA LEU A 308 14.10 24.45 0.95
C LEU A 308 12.82 24.28 0.13
N LYS A 309 12.37 25.29 -0.60
CA LYS A 309 11.12 25.28 -1.36
C LYS A 309 11.07 24.26 -2.51
N SER A 310 12.21 23.69 -2.91
CA SER A 310 12.27 22.58 -3.86
C SER A 310 12.03 21.22 -3.21
N GLU A 311 11.96 21.15 -1.89
CA GLU A 311 11.64 19.94 -1.14
C GLU A 311 10.18 19.95 -0.71
N TYR A 312 9.56 18.76 -0.63
CA TYR A 312 8.11 18.63 -0.41
C TYR A 312 7.79 17.77 0.79
N VAL A 313 6.84 18.22 1.60
CA VAL A 313 6.11 17.36 2.53
C VAL A 313 4.76 17.07 1.90
N THR A 314 4.41 15.80 1.77
CA THR A 314 3.17 15.37 1.13
C THR A 314 2.13 15.01 2.18
N PHE A 315 0.88 15.43 1.96
CA PHE A 315 -0.30 14.92 2.65
C PHE A 315 -1.17 14.24 1.61
N SER A 316 -1.46 12.97 1.83
CA SER A 316 -2.18 12.13 0.87
C SER A 316 -3.38 11.42 1.50
N ALA A 317 -4.37 11.13 0.68
CA ALA A 317 -5.56 10.33 0.97
C ALA A 317 -6.14 9.83 -0.35
N HIS A 318 -6.99 8.81 -0.35
CA HIS A 318 -7.74 8.47 -1.55
C HIS A 318 -9.17 9.02 -1.50
N TYR A 319 -9.71 9.39 -2.66
CA TYR A 319 -11.04 10.00 -2.72
C TYR A 319 -12.07 9.17 -3.48
N ASP A 320 -11.64 8.06 -4.08
CA ASP A 320 -12.56 7.05 -4.63
C ASP A 320 -13.03 6.08 -3.54
N HIS A 321 -14.07 5.32 -3.85
CA HIS A 321 -14.57 4.22 -3.03
C HIS A 321 -15.28 3.20 -3.93
N LEU A 322 -16.23 2.46 -3.40
CA LEU A 322 -16.85 1.34 -4.08
C LEU A 322 -17.99 1.75 -5.03
N GLU A 323 -18.22 0.89 -6.02
CA GLU A 323 -19.35 1.02 -6.93
C GLU A 323 -20.69 0.78 -6.23
N THR A 324 -21.72 1.50 -6.67
CA THR A 324 -23.13 1.16 -6.32
C THR A 324 -23.47 -0.25 -6.83
N ARG A 325 -23.93 -1.13 -5.96
CA ARG A 325 -24.23 -2.53 -6.28
C ARG A 325 -25.66 -2.89 -5.87
N ASP A 326 -26.40 -3.52 -6.77
CA ASP A 326 -27.80 -3.94 -6.53
C ASP A 326 -28.69 -2.80 -5.98
N GLY A 327 -28.50 -1.58 -6.50
CA GLY A 327 -29.19 -0.38 -6.06
C GLY A 327 -28.77 0.17 -4.69
N ARG A 328 -27.76 -0.43 -4.04
CA ARG A 328 -27.22 0.04 -2.77
C ARG A 328 -25.97 0.87 -3.00
N ILE A 329 -25.98 2.09 -2.46
CA ILE A 329 -24.83 2.99 -2.46
C ILE A 329 -23.91 2.60 -1.30
N TYR A 330 -22.59 2.67 -1.55
CA TYR A 330 -21.54 2.52 -0.55
C TYR A 330 -20.92 3.90 -0.34
N PRO A 331 -21.34 4.64 0.70
CA PRO A 331 -20.96 6.05 0.84
C PRO A 331 -19.48 6.26 1.13
N GLY A 332 -18.82 5.27 1.78
CA GLY A 332 -17.42 5.38 2.16
C GLY A 332 -17.17 6.61 3.02
N ALA A 333 -17.88 6.72 4.15
CA ALA A 333 -17.75 7.89 5.01
C ALA A 333 -16.43 7.85 5.78
N ASP A 334 -16.05 6.67 6.29
CA ASP A 334 -14.74 6.47 6.89
C ASP A 334 -13.70 6.14 5.81
N ASP A 335 -14.02 5.21 4.91
CA ASP A 335 -13.16 4.71 3.83
C ASP A 335 -13.44 5.42 2.48
N ASP A 336 -12.65 6.34 1.91
CA ASP A 336 -11.78 7.20 2.68
C ASP A 336 -12.27 8.66 2.64
N GLY A 337 -13.58 8.81 2.92
CA GLY A 337 -14.16 10.14 3.10
C GLY A 337 -13.53 10.89 4.28
N SER A 338 -13.17 10.15 5.36
CA SER A 338 -12.55 10.73 6.56
C SER A 338 -11.15 11.28 6.26
N GLY A 339 -10.28 10.49 5.63
CA GLY A 339 -8.93 10.93 5.27
C GLY A 339 -8.94 12.03 4.21
N THR A 340 -9.73 11.88 3.16
CA THR A 340 -9.88 12.94 2.15
C THR A 340 -10.36 14.26 2.77
N SER A 341 -11.34 14.23 3.69
CA SER A 341 -11.80 15.44 4.39
C SER A 341 -10.74 16.02 5.31
N ALA A 342 -9.95 15.16 5.97
CA ALA A 342 -8.84 15.57 6.83
C ALA A 342 -7.75 16.28 6.02
N VAL A 343 -7.27 15.69 4.92
CA VAL A 343 -6.25 16.27 4.04
C VAL A 343 -6.75 17.59 3.43
N LEU A 344 -8.03 17.66 3.06
CA LEU A 344 -8.62 18.90 2.54
C LEU A 344 -8.69 20.00 3.62
N THR A 345 -9.00 19.63 4.87
CA THR A 345 -9.01 20.58 6.00
C THR A 345 -7.58 21.05 6.35
N ILE A 346 -6.58 20.16 6.28
CA ILE A 346 -5.16 20.51 6.41
C ILE A 346 -4.75 21.51 5.32
N ALA A 347 -5.18 21.27 4.08
CA ALA A 347 -4.91 22.20 2.97
C ALA A 347 -5.49 23.59 3.24
N HIS A 348 -6.70 23.68 3.77
CA HIS A 348 -7.30 24.96 4.18
C HIS A 348 -6.47 25.64 5.27
N ALA A 349 -6.14 24.93 6.32
CA ALA A 349 -5.38 25.44 7.47
C ALA A 349 -3.98 25.96 7.07
N LEU A 350 -3.34 25.34 6.08
CA LEU A 350 -2.01 25.75 5.60
C LEU A 350 -2.02 26.89 4.59
N ALA A 351 -3.16 27.25 4.01
CA ALA A 351 -3.26 28.22 2.89
C ALA A 351 -2.58 29.57 3.15
N GLY A 352 -2.51 30.04 4.39
CA GLY A 352 -1.84 31.29 4.77
C GLY A 352 -0.59 31.11 5.64
N ALA A 353 -0.09 29.88 5.79
CA ALA A 353 0.87 29.58 6.86
C ALA A 353 2.35 29.70 6.48
N HIS A 354 2.70 29.78 5.19
CA HIS A 354 4.06 29.98 4.66
C HIS A 354 5.14 29.04 5.22
N PRO A 355 5.01 27.71 5.09
CA PRO A 355 6.05 26.77 5.51
C PRO A 355 7.36 27.00 4.74
N LYS A 356 8.52 26.60 5.28
CA LYS A 356 9.82 26.73 4.60
C LYS A 356 9.91 25.84 3.35
N ARG A 357 9.57 24.55 3.46
CA ARG A 357 9.44 23.61 2.35
C ARG A 357 8.08 23.76 1.69
N SER A 358 8.00 23.37 0.44
CA SER A 358 6.71 23.25 -0.25
C SER A 358 5.87 22.11 0.36
N VAL A 359 4.56 22.25 0.26
CA VAL A 359 3.60 21.21 0.64
C VAL A 359 2.89 20.73 -0.60
N MET A 360 2.86 19.41 -0.81
CA MET A 360 2.03 18.76 -1.81
C MET A 360 0.80 18.18 -1.14
N ILE A 361 -0.37 18.56 -1.62
CA ILE A 361 -1.65 17.93 -1.29
C ILE A 361 -2.02 17.05 -2.48
N ILE A 362 -2.23 15.78 -2.24
CA ILE A 362 -2.62 14.85 -3.28
C ILE A 362 -3.75 13.94 -2.83
N PHE A 363 -4.77 13.83 -3.67
CA PHE A 363 -5.87 12.90 -3.51
C PHE A 363 -5.78 11.86 -4.62
N HIS A 364 -5.59 10.62 -4.25
CA HIS A 364 -5.43 9.51 -5.18
C HIS A 364 -6.79 8.93 -5.59
N ALA A 365 -6.88 8.43 -6.83
CA ALA A 365 -8.00 7.65 -7.31
C ALA A 365 -7.57 6.22 -7.64
N GLY A 366 -8.48 5.27 -7.52
CA GLY A 366 -8.19 3.87 -7.83
C GLY A 366 -7.41 3.16 -6.73
N GLU A 367 -7.46 3.65 -5.50
CA GLU A 367 -6.96 2.94 -4.33
C GLU A 367 -7.65 1.59 -4.20
N GLU A 368 -8.99 1.58 -4.23
CA GLU A 368 -9.87 0.44 -4.13
C GLU A 368 -9.71 -0.62 -5.24
N LEU A 369 -9.03 -0.24 -6.31
CA LEU A 369 -8.70 -1.09 -7.45
C LEU A 369 -7.25 -1.57 -7.45
N GLY A 370 -6.51 -1.31 -6.36
CA GLY A 370 -5.12 -1.72 -6.15
C GLY A 370 -4.12 -0.57 -6.27
N LEU A 371 -4.39 0.55 -5.60
CA LEU A 371 -3.48 1.69 -5.44
C LEU A 371 -3.06 2.33 -6.78
N LEU A 372 -4.00 2.37 -7.76
CA LEU A 372 -3.63 2.69 -9.15
C LEU A 372 -3.14 4.13 -9.33
N GLY A 373 -3.79 5.10 -8.67
CA GLY A 373 -3.43 6.51 -8.78
C GLY A 373 -2.11 6.85 -8.11
N SER A 374 -1.87 6.36 -6.90
CA SER A 374 -0.58 6.55 -6.23
C SER A 374 0.55 5.84 -6.97
N ARG A 375 0.29 4.62 -7.49
CA ARG A 375 1.24 3.91 -8.35
C ARG A 375 1.56 4.69 -9.62
N TYR A 376 0.55 5.27 -10.27
CA TYR A 376 0.79 6.12 -11.44
C TYR A 376 1.65 7.32 -11.09
N ASN A 377 1.35 8.00 -9.97
CA ASN A 377 2.10 9.15 -9.52
C ASN A 377 3.55 8.81 -9.13
N THR A 378 3.82 7.62 -8.60
CA THR A 378 5.18 7.27 -8.16
C THR A 378 6.01 6.56 -9.23
N ASP A 379 5.41 5.61 -9.98
CA ASP A 379 6.17 4.76 -10.90
C ASP A 379 6.28 5.34 -12.32
N PHE A 380 5.32 6.21 -12.75
CA PHE A 380 5.21 6.59 -14.16
C PHE A 380 5.27 8.08 -14.43
N ALA A 381 4.64 8.90 -13.60
CA ALA A 381 4.54 10.34 -13.83
C ALA A 381 4.44 11.11 -12.50
N PRO A 382 5.53 11.20 -11.72
CA PRO A 382 5.52 11.93 -10.47
C PRO A 382 5.14 13.41 -10.65
N ALA A 383 4.19 13.90 -9.86
CA ALA A 383 3.78 15.31 -9.85
C ALA A 383 4.92 16.24 -9.40
N VAL A 384 5.81 15.73 -8.56
CA VAL A 384 7.08 16.34 -8.18
C VAL A 384 8.17 15.28 -8.16
N PRO A 385 9.47 15.60 -8.34
CA PRO A 385 10.52 14.59 -8.30
C PRO A 385 10.49 13.81 -6.98
N LEU A 386 10.48 12.48 -7.03
CA LEU A 386 10.37 11.64 -5.83
C LEU A 386 11.50 11.90 -4.82
N ASN A 387 12.71 12.16 -5.32
CA ASN A 387 13.86 12.48 -4.47
C ASN A 387 13.71 13.80 -3.70
N ASP A 388 12.78 14.66 -4.10
CA ASP A 388 12.51 15.92 -3.43
C ASP A 388 11.42 15.79 -2.36
N ILE A 389 10.73 14.65 -2.29
CA ILE A 389 9.77 14.36 -1.23
C ILE A 389 10.51 13.98 0.04
N VAL A 390 10.27 14.71 1.11
CA VAL A 390 10.90 14.49 2.43
C VAL A 390 10.15 13.41 3.20
N ALA A 391 8.82 13.46 3.15
CA ALA A 391 7.93 12.46 3.74
C ALA A 391 6.55 12.53 3.10
N ASP A 392 5.83 11.41 3.13
CA ASP A 392 4.41 11.32 2.84
C ASP A 392 3.62 10.98 4.12
N LEU A 393 2.62 11.80 4.43
CA LEU A 393 1.69 11.64 5.55
C LEU A 393 0.33 11.25 4.99
N ASN A 394 0.10 9.94 4.91
CA ASN A 394 -1.12 9.34 4.35
C ASN A 394 -2.18 9.18 5.43
N ILE A 395 -3.40 9.53 5.11
CA ILE A 395 -4.57 9.34 5.98
C ILE A 395 -5.58 8.48 5.24
N ASP A 396 -6.01 7.40 5.89
CA ASP A 396 -7.01 6.50 5.35
C ASP A 396 -7.73 5.82 6.53
N MET A 397 -9.03 6.09 6.66
CA MET A 397 -9.90 5.63 7.74
C MET A 397 -9.44 6.10 9.14
N ILE A 398 -9.86 7.29 9.53
CA ILE A 398 -9.57 7.88 10.86
C ILE A 398 -10.83 8.37 11.61
N GLY A 399 -12.00 8.02 11.11
CA GLY A 399 -13.27 8.55 11.58
C GLY A 399 -14.07 7.60 12.50
N ARG A 400 -13.55 6.44 12.88
CA ARG A 400 -14.32 5.49 13.68
C ARG A 400 -13.67 5.21 15.03
N SER A 401 -14.51 4.97 16.03
CA SER A 401 -14.07 4.60 17.38
C SER A 401 -14.79 3.36 17.85
N LYS A 402 -14.02 2.42 18.43
CA LYS A 402 -14.59 1.22 19.04
C LYS A 402 -15.48 1.61 20.22
N PRO A 403 -16.78 1.27 20.21
CA PRO A 403 -17.66 1.53 21.32
C PRO A 403 -17.25 0.77 22.59
N ALA A 404 -17.49 1.36 23.75
CA ALA A 404 -17.22 0.67 25.00
C ALA A 404 -18.09 -0.60 25.12
N GLY A 405 -17.45 -1.74 25.37
CA GLY A 405 -18.13 -3.03 25.51
C GLY A 405 -18.47 -3.72 24.19
N ASP A 406 -18.00 -3.19 23.07
CA ASP A 406 -18.14 -3.86 21.76
C ASP A 406 -17.32 -5.16 21.71
N THR A 407 -17.99 -6.25 21.30
CA THR A 407 -17.43 -7.60 21.19
C THR A 407 -17.50 -8.17 19.78
N ASP A 408 -17.84 -7.36 18.77
CA ASP A 408 -17.84 -7.83 17.37
C ASP A 408 -16.40 -8.14 16.92
N ASP A 409 -16.21 -9.36 16.41
CA ASP A 409 -14.90 -9.81 15.92
C ASP A 409 -14.36 -8.95 14.77
N LYS A 410 -15.23 -8.29 14.01
CA LYS A 410 -14.84 -7.38 12.93
C LYS A 410 -14.26 -6.08 13.46
N ASP A 411 -14.66 -5.68 14.65
CA ASP A 411 -14.19 -4.48 15.34
C ASP A 411 -13.04 -4.77 16.33
N LYS A 412 -12.51 -6.00 16.32
CA LYS A 412 -11.46 -6.42 17.28
C LYS A 412 -10.24 -5.51 17.28
N ASN A 413 -9.86 -5.01 16.10
CA ASN A 413 -8.71 -4.13 15.89
C ASN A 413 -9.11 -2.66 15.69
N LEU A 414 -10.39 -2.30 15.77
CA LEU A 414 -10.81 -0.90 15.77
C LEU A 414 -10.33 -0.21 17.03
N THR A 415 -9.69 0.95 16.90
CA THR A 415 -9.15 1.71 18.03
C THR A 415 -10.24 2.51 18.75
N ASP A 416 -10.00 2.79 20.02
CA ASP A 416 -10.86 3.69 20.82
C ASP A 416 -10.70 5.17 20.39
N ALA A 417 -11.50 6.06 20.97
CA ALA A 417 -11.54 7.50 20.66
C ALA A 417 -10.24 8.27 20.93
N ASN A 418 -9.26 7.66 21.59
CA ASN A 418 -7.99 8.30 21.93
C ASN A 418 -6.76 7.52 21.39
N THR A 419 -6.99 6.54 20.52
CA THR A 419 -5.91 5.71 19.94
C THR A 419 -5.90 5.84 18.41
N VAL A 420 -4.71 5.89 17.82
CA VAL A 420 -4.50 5.86 16.36
C VAL A 420 -3.35 4.90 16.02
N TYR A 421 -3.45 4.14 14.95
CA TYR A 421 -2.33 3.39 14.39
C TYR A 421 -1.41 4.32 13.60
N LEU A 422 -0.10 4.17 13.83
CA LEU A 422 0.95 4.74 13.00
C LEU A 422 1.64 3.60 12.25
N VAL A 423 1.29 3.44 10.99
CA VAL A 423 1.83 2.36 10.17
C VAL A 423 3.02 2.87 9.37
N GLY A 424 4.15 2.18 9.46
CA GLY A 424 5.36 2.47 8.70
C GLY A 424 6.25 3.60 9.22
N ALA A 425 5.86 4.28 10.29
CA ALA A 425 6.50 5.51 10.76
C ALA A 425 8.02 5.38 11.06
N ASP A 426 8.50 4.21 11.49
CA ASP A 426 9.89 3.93 11.84
C ASP A 426 10.62 3.02 10.83
N ARG A 427 9.95 2.65 9.72
CA ARG A 427 10.48 1.65 8.77
C ARG A 427 11.61 2.21 7.90
N ILE A 428 11.53 3.46 7.51
CA ILE A 428 12.48 4.13 6.62
C ILE A 428 13.26 5.20 7.36
N SER A 429 12.63 5.86 8.36
CA SER A 429 13.24 6.91 9.17
C SER A 429 12.74 6.87 10.61
N LYS A 430 13.57 6.40 11.53
CA LYS A 430 13.29 6.49 12.97
C LYS A 430 13.18 7.92 13.45
N GLU A 431 13.81 8.85 12.75
CA GLU A 431 13.68 10.27 13.06
C GLU A 431 12.25 10.76 12.81
N LEU A 432 11.61 10.32 11.73
CA LEU A 432 10.19 10.63 11.44
C LEU A 432 9.29 10.17 12.59
N ASN A 433 9.45 8.92 13.03
CA ASN A 433 8.68 8.39 14.15
C ASN A 433 8.89 9.22 15.43
N ARG A 434 10.14 9.52 15.78
CA ARG A 434 10.48 10.33 16.95
C ARG A 434 9.84 11.73 16.89
N ILE A 435 9.84 12.37 15.71
CA ILE A 435 9.21 13.68 15.53
C ILE A 435 7.70 13.56 15.75
N SER A 436 7.06 12.53 15.19
CA SER A 436 5.61 12.29 15.36
C SER A 436 5.25 12.02 16.82
N GLU A 437 6.02 11.19 17.54
CA GLU A 437 5.83 10.93 18.97
C GLU A 437 5.99 12.20 19.82
N GLN A 438 7.04 12.99 19.57
CA GLN A 438 7.26 14.25 20.27
C GLN A 438 6.13 15.23 19.98
N THR A 439 5.65 15.31 18.74
CA THR A 439 4.52 16.14 18.34
C THR A 439 3.28 15.74 19.11
N ASN A 440 2.95 14.45 19.12
CA ASN A 440 1.81 13.95 19.85
C ASN A 440 1.87 14.22 21.37
N GLN A 441 3.05 14.07 21.98
CA GLN A 441 3.23 14.35 23.41
C GLN A 441 3.02 15.82 23.74
N GLU A 442 3.41 16.74 22.86
CA GLU A 442 3.26 18.18 23.08
C GLU A 442 1.83 18.67 22.87
N PHE A 443 1.08 18.08 21.94
CA PHE A 443 -0.23 18.56 21.50
C PHE A 443 -1.37 17.61 21.83
N GLU A 444 -1.63 16.60 21.01
CA GLU A 444 -2.89 15.84 21.04
C GLU A 444 -2.94 14.72 22.09
N LYS A 445 -1.80 14.17 22.45
CA LYS A 445 -1.64 13.13 23.49
C LYS A 445 -2.47 11.87 23.25
N LEU A 446 -2.62 11.51 21.98
CA LEU A 446 -3.25 10.26 21.58
C LEU A 446 -2.37 9.07 21.99
N LYS A 447 -2.96 7.92 22.17
CA LYS A 447 -2.24 6.66 22.30
C LYS A 447 -1.84 6.19 20.90
N LEU A 448 -0.54 6.17 20.62
CA LEU A 448 0.02 5.69 19.35
C LEU A 448 0.15 4.16 19.39
N ASN A 449 -0.36 3.48 18.37
CA ASN A 449 -0.33 2.03 18.27
C ASN A 449 0.44 1.62 17.01
N TYR A 450 1.37 0.68 17.14
CA TYR A 450 2.29 0.22 16.11
C TYR A 450 2.04 -1.23 15.66
N LEU A 451 0.86 -1.78 15.94
CA LEU A 451 0.50 -3.18 15.63
C LEU A 451 0.81 -3.56 14.18
N TYR A 452 0.59 -2.63 13.25
CA TYR A 452 0.72 -2.86 11.81
C TYR A 452 2.06 -2.42 11.21
N ASN A 453 3.04 -2.06 12.05
CA ASN A 453 4.37 -1.67 11.58
C ASN A 453 5.19 -2.86 11.04
N ASP A 454 4.90 -4.10 11.47
CA ASP A 454 5.54 -5.27 10.88
C ASP A 454 4.91 -5.58 9.51
N PRO A 455 5.65 -5.47 8.39
CA PRO A 455 5.14 -5.75 7.05
C PRO A 455 4.77 -7.23 6.86
N ARG A 456 5.15 -8.12 7.78
CA ARG A 456 4.76 -9.54 7.80
C ARG A 456 3.48 -9.80 8.60
N ASN A 457 2.88 -8.75 9.18
CA ASN A 457 1.59 -8.90 9.85
C ASN A 457 0.58 -9.57 8.90
N GLU A 458 -0.19 -10.53 9.40
CA GLU A 458 -1.11 -11.34 8.59
C GLU A 458 -2.15 -10.49 7.84
N GLU A 459 -2.57 -9.37 8.40
CA GLU A 459 -3.52 -8.44 7.76
C GLU A 459 -2.86 -7.60 6.67
N ARG A 460 -1.52 -7.53 6.63
CA ARG A 460 -0.71 -6.84 5.64
C ARG A 460 -1.09 -5.36 5.45
N ILE A 461 -1.53 -4.69 6.50
CA ILE A 461 -1.99 -3.29 6.47
C ILE A 461 -0.92 -2.36 5.90
N TYR A 462 0.37 -2.65 6.16
CA TYR A 462 1.49 -1.87 5.60
C TYR A 462 1.46 -1.70 4.07
N TYR A 463 0.77 -2.59 3.34
CA TYR A 463 0.70 -2.59 1.86
C TYR A 463 -0.67 -2.16 1.33
N ARG A 464 -1.61 -1.72 2.19
CA ARG A 464 -3.02 -1.64 1.82
C ARG A 464 -3.56 -0.22 1.66
N SER A 465 -2.69 0.79 1.62
CA SER A 465 -3.07 2.14 1.25
C SER A 465 -1.96 2.83 0.45
N ASP A 466 -2.21 4.02 -0.05
CA ASP A 466 -1.41 4.74 -1.04
C ASP A 466 0.02 5.04 -0.60
N HIS A 467 0.28 5.18 0.72
CA HIS A 467 1.62 5.34 1.29
C HIS A 467 2.62 4.26 0.83
N TRP A 468 2.12 3.05 0.52
CA TRP A 468 2.98 1.96 0.07
C TRP A 468 3.74 2.31 -1.20
N ASN A 469 3.07 2.99 -2.14
CA ASN A 469 3.72 3.38 -3.39
C ASN A 469 4.83 4.41 -3.19
N TYR A 470 4.79 5.22 -2.13
CA TYR A 470 5.91 6.09 -1.72
C TYR A 470 6.98 5.31 -0.96
N ALA A 471 6.57 4.45 -0.02
CA ALA A 471 7.48 3.66 0.80
C ALA A 471 8.40 2.75 -0.01
N LYS A 472 7.89 2.09 -1.06
CA LYS A 472 8.69 1.22 -1.94
C LYS A 472 9.79 1.98 -2.71
N HIS A 473 9.65 3.30 -2.85
CA HIS A 473 10.69 4.19 -3.40
C HIS A 473 11.62 4.77 -2.32
N GLY A 474 11.56 4.27 -1.08
CA GLY A 474 12.42 4.71 0.01
C GLY A 474 12.04 6.07 0.60
N ILE A 475 10.85 6.58 0.32
CA ILE A 475 10.33 7.81 0.90
C ILE A 475 9.79 7.50 2.30
N PRO A 476 10.23 8.22 3.37
CA PRO A 476 9.66 8.09 4.70
C PRO A 476 8.15 8.34 4.69
N ILE A 477 7.39 7.48 5.34
CA ILE A 477 5.93 7.58 5.38
C ILE A 477 5.37 7.43 6.80
N ILE A 478 4.20 7.99 7.03
CA ILE A 478 3.30 7.56 8.11
C ILE A 478 1.92 7.35 7.48
N PHE A 479 1.36 6.18 7.71
CA PHE A 479 -0.04 5.92 7.43
C PHE A 479 -0.83 5.97 8.74
N TYR A 480 -1.70 6.96 8.86
CA TYR A 480 -2.60 7.14 10.00
C TYR A 480 -3.90 6.39 9.74
N PHE A 481 -4.26 5.51 10.68
CA PHE A 481 -5.34 4.54 10.52
C PHE A 481 -6.02 4.26 11.86
N ASP A 482 -7.29 3.97 11.89
CA ASP A 482 -7.98 3.63 13.14
C ASP A 482 -8.42 2.16 13.25
N GLY A 483 -8.25 1.38 12.21
CA GLY A 483 -8.59 -0.04 12.15
C GLY A 483 -9.79 -0.32 11.26
N THR A 484 -9.92 -1.56 10.83
CA THR A 484 -11.13 -2.02 10.13
C THR A 484 -12.28 -2.19 11.13
N HIS A 485 -13.50 -2.00 10.65
CA HIS A 485 -14.72 -2.06 11.46
C HIS A 485 -15.83 -2.85 10.72
N VAL A 486 -16.92 -3.15 11.42
CA VAL A 486 -18.03 -3.95 10.87
C VAL A 486 -18.65 -3.36 9.59
N ASP A 487 -18.58 -2.04 9.42
CA ASP A 487 -19.11 -1.33 8.26
C ASP A 487 -18.09 -1.15 7.13
N TYR A 488 -16.83 -1.60 7.29
CA TYR A 488 -15.80 -1.51 6.25
C TYR A 488 -16.27 -2.20 4.96
N HIS A 489 -16.25 -1.46 3.84
CA HIS A 489 -16.78 -1.90 2.54
C HIS A 489 -18.25 -2.31 2.58
N GLN A 490 -19.06 -1.65 3.43
CA GLN A 490 -20.51 -1.88 3.51
C GLN A 490 -21.31 -0.60 3.18
N PRO A 491 -22.57 -0.75 2.72
CA PRO A 491 -23.47 0.40 2.53
C PRO A 491 -23.76 1.18 3.82
N THR A 492 -23.37 0.61 4.95
CA THR A 492 -23.57 1.17 6.29
C THR A 492 -22.39 1.99 6.80
N ASP A 493 -21.35 2.19 6.00
CA ASP A 493 -20.28 3.16 6.30
C ASP A 493 -20.76 4.58 5.97
N THR A 494 -21.46 5.18 6.94
CA THR A 494 -22.23 6.42 6.79
C THR A 494 -21.76 7.50 7.74
N ILE A 495 -22.00 8.76 7.38
CA ILE A 495 -21.52 9.94 8.10
C ILE A 495 -22.04 10.07 9.55
N ASP A 496 -23.21 9.51 9.86
CA ASP A 496 -23.78 9.52 11.20
C ASP A 496 -23.00 8.67 12.21
N LYS A 497 -22.14 7.77 11.71
CA LYS A 497 -21.29 6.90 12.53
C LYS A 497 -19.88 7.46 12.76
N ILE A 498 -19.54 8.60 12.19
CA ILE A 498 -18.21 9.20 12.29
C ILE A 498 -18.00 9.90 13.62
N ASP A 499 -16.93 9.54 14.32
CA ASP A 499 -16.41 10.23 15.50
C ASP A 499 -15.58 11.45 15.07
N PHE A 500 -16.24 12.57 14.81
CA PHE A 500 -15.59 13.79 14.39
C PHE A 500 -14.62 14.36 15.43
N GLN A 501 -14.75 14.02 16.71
CA GLN A 501 -13.82 14.50 17.74
C GLN A 501 -12.48 13.75 17.65
N LYS A 502 -12.51 12.44 17.42
CA LYS A 502 -11.32 11.65 17.14
C LYS A 502 -10.65 12.10 15.86
N MET A 503 -11.45 12.22 14.79
CA MET A 503 -10.99 12.68 13.47
C MET A 503 -10.29 14.04 13.56
N GLU A 504 -10.83 15.01 14.32
CA GLU A 504 -10.22 16.32 14.55
C GLU A 504 -8.83 16.20 15.21
N LYS A 505 -8.71 15.40 16.28
CA LYS A 505 -7.44 15.19 16.99
C LYS A 505 -6.38 14.58 16.07
N ILE A 506 -6.74 13.53 15.32
CA ILE A 506 -5.80 12.89 14.40
C ILE A 506 -5.40 13.86 13.28
N THR A 507 -6.34 14.60 12.71
CA THR A 507 -6.06 15.60 11.67
C THR A 507 -5.10 16.68 12.18
N ARG A 508 -5.27 17.15 13.42
CA ARG A 508 -4.33 18.09 14.06
C ARG A 508 -2.94 17.49 14.24
N LEU A 509 -2.85 16.26 14.74
CA LEU A 509 -1.55 15.58 14.86
C LEU A 509 -0.81 15.46 13.53
N VAL A 510 -1.55 15.15 12.44
CA VAL A 510 -0.98 15.07 11.09
C VAL A 510 -0.49 16.44 10.61
N LEU A 511 -1.30 17.50 10.74
CA LEU A 511 -0.89 18.87 10.42
C LEU A 511 0.37 19.28 11.18
N GLU A 512 0.40 19.07 12.49
CA GLU A 512 1.49 19.47 13.38
C GLU A 512 2.78 18.72 13.07
N THR A 513 2.68 17.42 12.77
CA THR A 513 3.81 16.61 12.32
C THR A 513 4.35 17.13 10.98
N GLY A 514 3.48 17.31 9.99
CA GLY A 514 3.86 17.81 8.67
C GLY A 514 4.42 19.23 8.71
N TRP A 515 3.88 20.10 9.56
CA TRP A 515 4.43 21.45 9.77
C TRP A 515 5.88 21.42 10.27
N ARG A 516 6.18 20.53 11.23
CA ARG A 516 7.54 20.36 11.74
C ARG A 516 8.48 19.91 10.64
N LEU A 517 8.08 18.90 9.86
CA LEU A 517 8.85 18.42 8.71
C LEU A 517 9.09 19.52 7.67
N ALA A 518 8.07 20.32 7.40
CA ALA A 518 8.15 21.42 6.43
C ALA A 518 9.07 22.58 6.90
N ASN A 519 9.33 22.70 8.20
CA ASN A 519 10.10 23.82 8.78
C ASN A 519 11.43 23.41 9.42
N MET A 520 11.81 22.13 9.40
CA MET A 520 13.14 21.68 9.83
C MET A 520 14.23 22.22 8.91
N ASP A 521 15.44 22.43 9.47
CA ASP A 521 16.58 22.95 8.71
C ASP A 521 17.34 21.85 7.94
N HIS A 522 17.01 20.58 8.17
CA HIS A 522 17.62 19.42 7.53
C HIS A 522 16.53 18.44 7.01
N ARG A 523 16.90 17.52 6.14
CA ARG A 523 16.06 16.40 5.72
C ARG A 523 16.09 15.31 6.79
N LEU A 524 15.04 14.48 6.81
CA LEU A 524 15.01 13.30 7.65
C LEU A 524 16.22 12.39 7.39
N ALA A 525 16.84 11.91 8.45
CA ALA A 525 17.83 10.86 8.37
C ALA A 525 17.13 9.54 7.95
N LEU A 526 17.63 8.94 6.86
CA LEU A 526 17.17 7.61 6.45
C LEU A 526 18.00 6.57 7.20
N ASP A 527 17.33 5.58 7.77
CA ASP A 527 18.00 4.46 8.39
C ASP A 527 18.69 3.60 7.32
N LYS A 528 19.87 3.07 7.63
CA LYS A 528 20.52 2.10 6.73
C LYS A 528 19.62 0.87 6.63
N GLN A 529 19.14 0.64 5.44
CA GLN A 529 18.34 -0.54 5.11
C GLN A 529 19.19 -1.80 5.04
#